data_2782857884e586098bb87d56f3537bbe
#
_entry.id   2782857884e586098bb87d56f3537bbe
#
_cell.length_a   1.000
_cell.length_b   1.000
_cell.length_c   1.000
_cell.angle_alpha   90.00
_cell.angle_beta   90.00
_cell.angle_gamma   90.00
#
_symmetry.space_group_name_H-M   'P 1'
#
loop_
_entity.id
_entity.type
_entity.pdbx_description
1 polymer ?
#
loop_
_entity_poly.entity_id
_entity_poly.type
_entity_poly.pdbx_seq_one_letter_code
_entity_poly.pdbx_strand_id
1 'polypeptide(L)'
;MPTQIKVPAVGESIKSVYVADWKKNTGDYCNAGDIICEIETDKASQEIPTEVAGVITTQANIGDELPIGGVLASIDEAGEAPAKSDKPAATGSEPALGQAETPAPVEPPAPAEDKPLGQATEVLTTPSAKVHAEELGIDLSSVTGSGKGGRILKEDVLAAAEEAQATAPVTPIASNDNVGSAPEPVTLVAAPAEVGEVTRKRMSMMRRTIANRLVSAQHEAAMLTTFNEADMSQIIDLRKKCQKEFVETHGVKLGFMSLFVKAVVRALKVVPNVNAAIDGTDILQYHQQHIGVAISTEKGLVVPVVRDADNLSLAEIEKAIIAYAEKARSGNIDLNDLTGGTFSITNGGIFGSMMSTPILNPPQSGILGMHTIQERPVALNGQVIIRPMMNLALTYDHRIVDGREAV
;
A
#
# COMPACT_ATOMS: atom_id res chain seq x y z
N MET A 1 20.84 -19.17 40.65
CA MET A 1 21.35 -19.13 39.23
C MET A 1 20.29 -18.38 38.42
N PRO A 2 20.65 -17.53 37.49
CA PRO A 2 19.64 -16.81 36.70
C PRO A 2 18.82 -17.79 35.86
N THR A 3 17.50 -17.72 35.96
CA THR A 3 16.55 -18.51 35.16
C THR A 3 16.39 -17.88 33.80
N GLN A 4 16.64 -18.64 32.72
CA GLN A 4 16.52 -18.16 31.34
C GLN A 4 15.09 -18.26 30.83
N ILE A 5 14.55 -17.15 30.30
CA ILE A 5 13.29 -17.14 29.59
C ILE A 5 13.56 -17.32 28.12
N LYS A 6 12.98 -18.38 27.55
CA LYS A 6 13.17 -18.75 26.15
C LYS A 6 11.91 -18.51 25.33
N VAL A 7 12.08 -18.31 24.04
CA VAL A 7 10.98 -18.25 23.07
C VAL A 7 10.18 -19.55 23.10
N PRO A 8 8.87 -19.51 23.43
CA PRO A 8 8.05 -20.73 23.45
C PRO A 8 7.76 -21.23 22.01
N ALA A 9 7.31 -22.46 21.89
CA ALA A 9 6.83 -23.01 20.62
C ALA A 9 5.45 -22.37 20.28
N VAL A 10 5.40 -21.52 19.29
CA VAL A 10 4.21 -20.75 18.90
C VAL A 10 3.47 -21.34 17.69
N GLY A 11 3.72 -22.60 17.32
CA GLY A 11 3.04 -23.33 16.25
C GLY A 11 3.99 -24.17 15.39
N GLU A 12 3.46 -25.21 14.74
CA GLU A 12 4.25 -26.22 14.01
C GLU A 12 5.00 -25.70 12.77
N SER A 13 4.64 -24.50 12.27
CA SER A 13 5.23 -23.93 11.03
C SER A 13 6.12 -22.72 11.27
N ILE A 14 6.26 -22.24 12.51
CA ILE A 14 7.01 -21.02 12.84
C ILE A 14 8.43 -21.43 13.26
N LYS A 15 9.44 -20.87 12.57
CA LYS A 15 10.87 -21.13 12.85
C LYS A 15 11.54 -20.06 13.67
N SER A 16 11.03 -18.82 13.61
CA SER A 16 11.57 -17.67 14.31
C SER A 16 10.48 -16.70 14.73
N VAL A 17 10.77 -15.88 15.74
CA VAL A 17 9.90 -14.82 16.26
C VAL A 17 10.72 -13.53 16.38
N TYR A 18 10.01 -12.39 16.43
CA TYR A 18 10.64 -11.09 16.64
C TYR A 18 10.19 -10.51 17.97
N VAL A 19 11.10 -9.84 18.68
CA VAL A 19 10.77 -9.09 19.89
C VAL A 19 10.09 -7.78 19.46
N ALA A 20 8.78 -7.66 19.69
CA ALA A 20 7.99 -6.50 19.28
C ALA A 20 8.13 -5.34 20.28
N ASP A 21 8.00 -5.64 21.58
CA ASP A 21 8.07 -4.63 22.63
C ASP A 21 8.48 -5.26 23.97
N TRP A 22 9.21 -4.50 24.80
CA TRP A 22 9.52 -4.86 26.17
C TRP A 22 8.63 -4.10 27.13
N LYS A 23 7.84 -4.83 27.94
CA LYS A 23 7.00 -4.25 29.01
C LYS A 23 7.78 -4.00 30.28
N LYS A 24 8.93 -4.66 30.44
CA LYS A 24 9.88 -4.52 31.54
C LYS A 24 11.27 -4.27 30.97
N ASN A 25 12.03 -3.37 31.58
CA ASN A 25 13.41 -3.05 31.18
C ASN A 25 14.42 -3.83 32.01
N THR A 26 15.65 -3.93 31.52
CA THR A 26 16.74 -4.49 32.29
C THR A 26 16.92 -3.75 33.62
N GLY A 27 16.87 -4.49 34.74
CA GLY A 27 16.93 -3.97 36.10
C GLY A 27 15.56 -3.84 36.79
N ASP A 28 14.44 -4.02 36.06
CA ASP A 28 13.11 -4.00 36.66
C ASP A 28 12.84 -5.30 37.41
N TYR A 29 12.07 -5.21 38.49
CA TYR A 29 11.58 -6.38 39.22
C TYR A 29 10.28 -6.88 38.60
N CYS A 30 10.20 -8.21 38.39
CA CYS A 30 9.04 -8.90 37.83
C CYS A 30 8.48 -9.88 38.87
N ASN A 31 7.16 -9.96 38.97
CA ASN A 31 6.49 -11.03 39.73
C ASN A 31 6.19 -12.20 38.78
N ALA A 32 6.08 -13.42 39.33
CA ALA A 32 5.61 -14.54 38.53
C ALA A 32 4.23 -14.26 37.91
N GLY A 33 4.10 -14.44 36.60
CA GLY A 33 2.92 -14.10 35.82
C GLY A 33 2.91 -12.70 35.17
N ASP A 34 3.88 -11.81 35.51
CA ASP A 34 4.00 -10.51 34.84
C ASP A 34 4.37 -10.69 33.38
N ILE A 35 3.73 -9.93 32.47
CA ILE A 35 4.10 -9.88 31.06
C ILE A 35 5.40 -9.09 30.92
N ILE A 36 6.44 -9.72 30.38
CA ILE A 36 7.77 -9.13 30.24
C ILE A 36 8.03 -8.56 28.86
N CYS A 37 7.57 -9.24 27.82
CA CYS A 37 7.71 -8.78 26.45
C CYS A 37 6.54 -9.26 25.58
N GLU A 38 6.40 -8.62 24.42
CA GLU A 38 5.54 -9.03 23.34
C GLU A 38 6.41 -9.53 22.19
N ILE A 39 6.15 -10.75 21.73
CA ILE A 39 6.79 -11.32 20.54
C ILE A 39 5.81 -11.31 19.38
N GLU A 40 6.29 -11.04 18.18
CA GLU A 40 5.52 -11.02 16.94
C GLU A 40 5.97 -12.16 16.02
N THR A 41 4.99 -12.90 15.50
CA THR A 41 5.18 -13.94 14.49
C THR A 41 4.60 -13.47 13.16
N ASP A 42 4.78 -14.22 12.10
CA ASP A 42 4.16 -13.95 10.78
C ASP A 42 2.62 -13.93 10.83
N LYS A 43 2.00 -14.52 11.86
CA LYS A 43 0.55 -14.70 11.96
C LYS A 43 -0.12 -14.00 13.15
N ALA A 44 0.60 -13.78 14.24
CA ALA A 44 0.02 -13.20 15.46
C ALA A 44 1.11 -12.62 16.38
N SER A 45 0.70 -11.66 17.23
CA SER A 45 1.51 -11.21 18.38
C SER A 45 1.12 -12.03 19.61
N GLN A 46 2.11 -12.38 20.43
CA GLN A 46 1.93 -13.11 21.68
C GLN A 46 2.69 -12.45 22.81
N GLU A 47 2.04 -12.31 23.96
CA GLU A 47 2.64 -11.81 25.19
C GLU A 47 3.34 -12.95 25.93
N ILE A 48 4.55 -12.71 26.42
CA ILE A 48 5.36 -13.67 27.17
C ILE A 48 5.33 -13.29 28.65
N PRO A 49 4.66 -14.10 29.48
CA PRO A 49 4.71 -13.95 30.93
C PRO A 49 6.00 -14.58 31.48
N THR A 50 6.44 -14.10 32.64
CA THR A 50 7.51 -14.75 33.41
C THR A 50 6.94 -15.82 34.35
N GLU A 51 7.62 -16.96 34.46
CA GLU A 51 7.25 -18.03 35.41
C GLU A 51 7.82 -17.80 36.81
N VAL A 52 8.86 -16.96 36.95
CA VAL A 52 9.57 -16.72 38.18
C VAL A 52 9.63 -15.24 38.52
N ALA A 53 9.71 -14.94 39.83
CA ALA A 53 9.87 -13.58 40.32
C ALA A 53 11.37 -13.23 40.47
N GLY A 54 11.76 -12.00 40.15
CA GLY A 54 13.13 -11.54 40.25
C GLY A 54 13.45 -10.33 39.41
N VAL A 55 14.71 -9.97 39.32
CA VAL A 55 15.21 -8.85 38.50
C VAL A 55 15.52 -9.33 37.09
N ILE A 56 14.89 -8.70 36.10
CA ILE A 56 15.05 -9.04 34.68
C ILE A 56 16.33 -8.43 34.09
N THR A 57 17.04 -9.21 33.27
CA THR A 57 18.09 -8.75 32.35
C THR A 57 17.72 -9.16 30.93
N THR A 58 17.40 -8.21 30.08
CA THR A 58 17.06 -8.45 28.68
C THR A 58 18.31 -8.82 27.88
N GLN A 59 18.25 -9.89 27.07
CA GLN A 59 19.36 -10.33 26.23
C GLN A 59 19.10 -10.03 24.75
N ALA A 60 17.84 -9.84 24.37
CA ALA A 60 17.44 -9.46 23.02
C ALA A 60 16.95 -8.01 22.97
N ASN A 61 17.22 -7.33 21.86
CA ASN A 61 16.72 -5.97 21.63
C ASN A 61 15.38 -6.00 20.91
N ILE A 62 14.61 -4.90 21.02
CA ILE A 62 13.38 -4.73 20.25
C ILE A 62 13.70 -4.87 18.76
N GLY A 63 12.99 -5.79 18.11
CA GLY A 63 13.13 -6.10 16.69
C GLY A 63 14.20 -7.14 16.35
N ASP A 64 14.85 -7.78 17.31
CA ASP A 64 15.73 -8.92 17.04
C ASP A 64 14.92 -10.15 16.66
N GLU A 65 15.44 -10.91 15.70
CA GLU A 65 14.86 -12.19 15.28
C GLU A 65 15.50 -13.31 16.08
N LEU A 66 14.68 -14.09 16.78
CA LEU A 66 15.14 -15.20 17.59
C LEU A 66 14.52 -16.52 17.09
N PRO A 67 15.29 -17.60 17.02
CA PRO A 67 14.71 -18.92 16.74
C PRO A 67 13.89 -19.41 17.94
N ILE A 68 12.97 -20.34 17.70
CA ILE A 68 12.25 -21.02 18.78
C ILE A 68 13.25 -21.67 19.75
N GLY A 69 13.06 -21.44 21.06
CA GLY A 69 14.00 -21.85 22.10
C GLY A 69 15.17 -20.88 22.32
N GLY A 70 15.29 -19.81 21.53
CA GLY A 70 16.27 -18.72 21.76
C GLY A 70 16.01 -18.00 23.07
N VAL A 71 17.06 -17.44 23.69
CA VAL A 71 16.97 -16.76 24.98
C VAL A 71 16.50 -15.32 24.78
N LEU A 72 15.39 -14.95 25.43
CA LEU A 72 14.82 -13.59 25.45
C LEU A 72 15.45 -12.73 26.56
N ALA A 73 15.43 -13.28 27.77
CA ALA A 73 15.91 -12.62 28.97
C ALA A 73 16.39 -13.63 30.00
N SER A 74 17.08 -13.17 31.03
CA SER A 74 17.38 -13.92 32.23
C SER A 74 16.83 -13.20 33.46
N ILE A 75 16.29 -13.95 34.43
CA ILE A 75 15.76 -13.43 35.67
C ILE A 75 16.65 -13.94 36.82
N ASP A 76 17.11 -13.00 37.63
CA ASP A 76 17.85 -13.32 38.87
C ASP A 76 16.86 -13.32 40.05
N GLU A 77 16.56 -14.52 40.55
CA GLU A 77 15.63 -14.74 41.66
C GLU A 77 16.15 -14.19 43.00
N ALA A 78 17.48 -13.89 43.12
CA ALA A 78 18.08 -13.34 44.29
C ALA A 78 17.98 -11.80 44.42
N GLY A 79 17.40 -11.11 43.40
CA GLY A 79 17.19 -9.68 43.40
C GLY A 79 16.06 -9.26 44.35
N GLU A 80 16.33 -8.36 45.32
CA GLU A 80 15.31 -7.81 46.21
C GLU A 80 14.38 -6.84 45.49
N ALA A 81 13.09 -6.93 45.80
CA ALA A 81 12.07 -6.01 45.27
C ALA A 81 12.31 -4.58 45.83
N PRO A 82 12.38 -3.54 44.96
CA PRO A 82 12.48 -2.15 45.44
C PRO A 82 11.23 -1.76 46.22
N ALA A 83 11.43 -1.13 47.40
CA ALA A 83 10.36 -0.66 48.26
C ALA A 83 9.44 0.33 47.52
N LYS A 84 8.12 0.12 47.54
CA LYS A 84 7.11 0.97 46.93
C LYS A 84 7.21 2.41 47.50
N SER A 85 7.47 3.37 46.61
CA SER A 85 7.22 4.79 46.90
C SER A 85 5.93 5.21 46.17
N ASP A 86 4.91 5.42 46.96
CA ASP A 86 3.67 6.09 46.54
C ASP A 86 3.98 7.53 46.13
N LYS A 87 3.49 7.97 44.98
CA LYS A 87 3.21 9.37 44.73
C LYS A 87 2.05 9.59 43.77
N PRO A 88 1.20 10.56 44.07
CA PRO A 88 -0.17 10.65 43.61
C PRO A 88 -0.32 11.43 42.28
N ALA A 89 -1.51 11.25 41.70
CA ALA A 89 -2.05 11.94 40.53
C ALA A 89 -2.07 13.47 40.67
N ALA A 90 -1.83 14.16 39.56
CA ALA A 90 -2.17 15.57 39.38
C ALA A 90 -2.83 15.78 38.00
N THR A 91 -4.10 15.98 38.07
CA THR A 91 -5.02 16.98 37.45
C THR A 91 -4.49 17.81 36.29
N GLY A 92 -5.17 17.69 35.18
CA GLY A 92 -5.84 18.62 34.30
C GLY A 92 -5.20 19.96 33.94
N SER A 93 -5.14 20.18 32.64
CA SER A 93 -5.37 21.52 32.04
C SER A 93 -5.65 21.36 30.54
N GLU A 94 -6.82 21.77 30.17
CA GLU A 94 -7.26 22.06 28.80
C GLU A 94 -6.56 23.33 28.31
N PRO A 95 -6.16 23.45 27.04
CA PRO A 95 -5.92 24.77 26.45
C PRO A 95 -6.95 25.11 25.37
N ALA A 96 -7.38 26.36 25.48
CA ALA A 96 -8.36 27.09 24.72
C ALA A 96 -8.09 27.15 23.19
N LEU A 97 -9.20 27.23 22.48
CA LEU A 97 -9.34 27.56 21.04
C LEU A 97 -8.65 28.91 20.69
N GLY A 98 -7.68 28.84 19.78
CA GLY A 98 -7.13 29.97 19.05
C GLY A 98 -7.80 30.11 17.69
N GLN A 99 -8.28 31.30 17.40
CA GLN A 99 -8.99 31.70 16.19
C GLN A 99 -8.08 31.65 14.97
N ALA A 100 -8.60 31.14 13.84
CA ALA A 100 -7.97 31.13 12.55
C ALA A 100 -8.13 32.51 11.86
N GLU A 101 -7.02 33.12 11.48
CA GLU A 101 -6.98 34.26 10.56
C GLU A 101 -7.07 33.79 9.11
N THR A 102 -7.85 34.49 8.33
CA THR A 102 -8.11 34.30 6.91
C THR A 102 -6.97 34.90 6.08
N PRO A 103 -6.35 34.22 5.13
CA PRO A 103 -5.43 34.86 4.20
C PRO A 103 -6.15 35.52 3.00
N ALA A 104 -5.65 36.71 2.64
CA ALA A 104 -6.09 37.56 1.52
C ALA A 104 -5.77 36.92 0.14
N PRO A 105 -6.45 37.36 -0.93
CA PRO A 105 -6.31 36.77 -2.27
C PRO A 105 -5.02 37.20 -2.97
N VAL A 106 -4.38 36.25 -3.65
CA VAL A 106 -3.19 36.48 -4.48
C VAL A 106 -3.63 36.72 -5.92
N GLU A 107 -3.18 37.81 -6.48
CA GLU A 107 -3.36 38.27 -7.86
C GLU A 107 -2.53 37.42 -8.86
N PRO A 108 -3.00 37.17 -10.11
CA PRO A 108 -2.28 36.36 -11.08
C PRO A 108 -1.14 37.13 -11.76
N PRO A 109 0.00 36.50 -12.10
CA PRO A 109 1.09 37.14 -12.77
C PRO A 109 0.86 37.35 -14.28
N ALA A 110 1.31 38.49 -14.77
CA ALA A 110 1.27 38.90 -16.16
C ALA A 110 2.24 38.12 -17.07
N PRO A 111 2.02 38.09 -18.41
CA PRO A 111 2.81 37.30 -19.34
C PRO A 111 4.19 37.88 -19.61
N ALA A 112 5.18 37.00 -19.68
CA ALA A 112 6.57 37.35 -19.98
C ALA A 112 6.79 37.53 -21.48
N GLU A 113 7.49 38.61 -21.84
CA GLU A 113 7.86 39.01 -23.20
C GLU A 113 9.00 38.14 -23.77
N ASP A 114 8.90 37.87 -25.08
CA ASP A 114 9.89 37.23 -25.92
C ASP A 114 11.22 38.02 -26.00
N LYS A 115 12.33 37.33 -25.82
CA LYS A 115 13.67 37.81 -26.23
C LYS A 115 14.23 36.92 -27.34
N PRO A 116 14.88 37.50 -28.38
CA PRO A 116 15.29 36.79 -29.58
C PRO A 116 16.55 35.92 -29.35
N LEU A 117 16.50 34.69 -29.90
CA LEU A 117 17.60 33.74 -29.96
C LEU A 117 18.75 34.23 -30.87
N GLY A 118 19.96 34.04 -30.35
CA GLY A 118 21.20 34.20 -31.11
C GLY A 118 21.36 33.10 -32.17
N GLN A 119 21.99 33.46 -33.28
CA GLN A 119 22.27 32.63 -34.45
C GLN A 119 23.14 31.42 -34.10
N ALA A 120 22.56 30.20 -34.22
CA ALA A 120 23.31 28.97 -34.27
C ALA A 120 23.36 28.50 -35.74
N THR A 121 24.53 28.07 -36.18
CA THR A 121 24.82 27.48 -37.49
C THR A 121 23.86 26.29 -37.74
N GLU A 122 23.00 26.36 -38.74
CA GLU A 122 22.05 25.28 -39.09
C GLU A 122 22.79 24.06 -39.55
N VAL A 123 22.81 23.02 -38.76
CA VAL A 123 23.22 21.65 -39.16
C VAL A 123 22.10 21.07 -40.00
N LEU A 124 22.37 20.77 -41.26
CA LEU A 124 21.40 20.18 -42.18
C LEU A 124 21.06 18.74 -41.74
N THR A 125 19.91 18.58 -41.11
CA THR A 125 19.44 17.28 -40.58
C THR A 125 18.09 16.88 -41.19
N THR A 126 17.78 15.57 -41.21
CA THR A 126 16.41 15.11 -41.47
C THR A 126 15.57 15.13 -40.21
N PRO A 127 14.24 15.34 -40.27
CA PRO A 127 13.37 15.33 -39.09
C PRO A 127 13.50 14.05 -38.25
N SER A 128 13.69 12.91 -38.91
CA SER A 128 13.89 11.61 -38.29
C SER A 128 15.23 11.49 -37.55
N ALA A 129 16.31 12.05 -38.12
CA ALA A 129 17.63 12.07 -37.50
C ALA A 129 17.62 12.93 -36.20
N LYS A 130 16.88 14.02 -36.20
CA LYS A 130 16.76 14.91 -35.03
C LYS A 130 16.06 14.22 -33.86
N VAL A 131 14.97 13.50 -34.13
CA VAL A 131 14.24 12.76 -33.07
C VAL A 131 15.11 11.64 -32.48
N HIS A 132 15.85 10.89 -33.30
CA HIS A 132 16.71 9.81 -32.79
C HIS A 132 17.97 10.31 -32.09
N ALA A 133 18.51 11.47 -32.47
CA ALA A 133 19.61 12.07 -31.75
C ALA A 133 19.19 12.56 -30.36
N GLU A 134 17.97 13.07 -30.23
CA GLU A 134 17.39 13.50 -28.96
C GLU A 134 17.08 12.29 -28.04
N GLU A 135 16.55 11.18 -28.61
CA GLU A 135 16.31 9.92 -27.87
C GLU A 135 17.59 9.24 -27.38
N LEU A 136 18.68 9.32 -28.15
CA LEU A 136 19.95 8.67 -27.84
C LEU A 136 20.96 9.60 -27.16
N GLY A 137 20.62 10.87 -26.94
CA GLY A 137 21.48 11.86 -26.29
C GLY A 137 22.75 12.22 -27.09
N ILE A 138 22.70 12.16 -28.43
CA ILE A 138 23.83 12.40 -29.32
C ILE A 138 23.82 13.84 -29.82
N ASP A 139 24.97 14.51 -29.69
CA ASP A 139 25.14 15.86 -30.22
C ASP A 139 25.33 15.81 -31.76
N LEU A 140 24.34 16.33 -32.49
CA LEU A 140 24.33 16.39 -33.95
C LEU A 140 25.51 17.16 -34.55
N SER A 141 26.15 18.02 -33.77
CA SER A 141 27.35 18.74 -34.22
C SER A 141 28.58 17.86 -34.36
N SER A 142 28.58 16.69 -33.70
CA SER A 142 29.67 15.71 -33.74
C SER A 142 29.48 14.62 -34.79
N VAL A 143 28.30 14.56 -35.44
CA VAL A 143 27.94 13.50 -36.43
C VAL A 143 28.21 13.99 -37.85
N THR A 144 28.98 13.21 -38.65
CA THR A 144 29.22 13.50 -40.05
C THR A 144 28.07 12.92 -40.91
N GLY A 145 27.33 13.82 -41.57
CA GLY A 145 26.20 13.41 -42.42
C GLY A 145 26.61 12.78 -43.73
N SER A 146 26.09 11.59 -44.06
CA SER A 146 26.31 10.86 -45.31
C SER A 146 25.33 11.25 -46.43
N GLY A 147 24.29 12.03 -46.14
CA GLY A 147 23.28 12.44 -47.11
C GLY A 147 23.73 13.49 -48.09
N LYS A 148 22.96 13.67 -49.18
CA LYS A 148 23.27 14.61 -50.27
C LYS A 148 23.42 16.03 -49.75
N GLY A 149 24.62 16.61 -49.90
CA GLY A 149 24.97 17.94 -49.37
C GLY A 149 25.38 17.97 -47.91
N GLY A 150 25.87 16.86 -47.35
CA GLY A 150 26.32 16.79 -45.93
C GLY A 150 25.16 16.67 -44.93
N ARG A 151 23.98 16.28 -45.36
CA ARG A 151 22.80 16.13 -44.50
C ARG A 151 22.92 14.91 -43.62
N ILE A 152 22.68 15.06 -42.33
CA ILE A 152 22.67 13.94 -41.36
C ILE A 152 21.38 13.14 -41.52
N LEU A 153 21.53 11.84 -41.77
CA LEU A 153 20.45 10.87 -41.87
C LEU A 153 20.29 10.11 -40.54
N LYS A 154 19.16 9.40 -40.37
CA LYS A 154 18.91 8.53 -39.22
C LYS A 154 20.05 7.50 -39.03
N GLU A 155 20.55 6.94 -40.11
CA GLU A 155 21.59 5.90 -40.11
C GLU A 155 22.93 6.44 -39.56
N ASP A 156 23.25 7.71 -39.78
CA ASP A 156 24.47 8.35 -39.29
C ASP A 156 24.42 8.53 -37.77
N VAL A 157 23.22 8.84 -37.23
CA VAL A 157 23.01 8.97 -35.79
C VAL A 157 23.11 7.62 -35.09
N LEU A 158 22.59 6.55 -35.67
CA LEU A 158 22.69 5.20 -35.15
C LEU A 158 24.15 4.68 -35.18
N ALA A 159 24.89 4.93 -36.24
CA ALA A 159 26.31 4.58 -36.35
C ALA A 159 27.16 5.33 -35.29
N ALA A 160 26.90 6.60 -35.07
CA ALA A 160 27.58 7.37 -34.04
C ALA A 160 27.21 6.88 -32.59
N ALA A 161 26.01 6.32 -32.40
CA ALA A 161 25.62 5.69 -31.12
C ALA A 161 26.41 4.38 -30.90
N GLU A 162 26.59 3.57 -31.90
CA GLU A 162 27.37 2.33 -31.82
C GLU A 162 28.85 2.60 -31.57
N GLU A 163 29.46 3.62 -32.26
CA GLU A 163 30.84 4.04 -32.00
C GLU A 163 31.05 4.61 -30.60
N ALA A 164 30.10 5.36 -30.04
CA ALA A 164 30.16 5.86 -28.68
C ALA A 164 30.10 4.73 -27.63
N GLN A 165 29.38 3.64 -27.91
CA GLN A 165 29.34 2.46 -27.06
C GLN A 165 30.61 1.58 -27.20
N ALA A 166 31.25 1.58 -28.34
CA ALA A 166 32.48 0.80 -28.60
C ALA A 166 33.75 1.44 -28.01
N THR A 167 33.74 2.73 -27.69
CA THR A 167 34.91 3.48 -27.16
C THR A 167 34.92 3.62 -25.63
N ALA A 168 33.97 3.04 -24.90
CA ALA A 168 34.05 2.94 -23.44
C ALA A 168 35.19 1.99 -23.03
N PRO A 169 36.18 2.41 -22.19
CA PRO A 169 37.30 1.55 -21.82
C PRO A 169 36.82 0.35 -21.01
N VAL A 170 36.88 -0.83 -21.61
CA VAL A 170 36.71 -2.10 -20.91
C VAL A 170 37.96 -2.36 -20.05
N THR A 171 37.86 -2.18 -18.76
CA THR A 171 38.84 -2.68 -17.79
C THR A 171 38.81 -4.20 -17.83
N PRO A 172 39.96 -4.91 -18.01
CA PRO A 172 39.96 -6.38 -18.04
C PRO A 172 39.58 -6.93 -16.67
N ILE A 173 38.54 -7.75 -16.66
CA ILE A 173 38.15 -8.55 -15.48
C ILE A 173 39.21 -9.63 -15.31
N ALA A 174 40.03 -9.51 -14.27
CA ALA A 174 40.89 -10.58 -13.82
C ALA A 174 40.03 -11.72 -13.28
N SER A 175 40.17 -12.91 -13.87
CA SER A 175 39.60 -14.15 -13.37
C SER A 175 40.16 -14.44 -11.97
N ASN A 176 39.34 -14.33 -10.95
CA ASN A 176 39.63 -14.88 -9.63
C ASN A 176 38.63 -16.00 -9.35
N ASP A 177 39.14 -17.23 -9.48
CA ASP A 177 38.55 -18.40 -8.85
C ASP A 177 38.66 -18.25 -7.34
N ASN A 178 37.58 -17.87 -6.68
CA ASN A 178 37.43 -18.10 -5.25
C ASN A 178 35.97 -18.38 -4.92
N VAL A 179 35.68 -19.65 -4.68
CA VAL A 179 34.44 -20.18 -4.18
C VAL A 179 34.32 -19.83 -2.70
N GLY A 180 33.31 -19.09 -2.30
CA GLY A 180 32.83 -19.04 -0.90
C GLY A 180 33.14 -17.77 -0.14
N SER A 181 32.32 -16.77 -0.29
CA SER A 181 31.98 -15.86 0.82
C SER A 181 30.54 -15.33 0.62
N ALA A 182 29.83 -15.26 1.73
CA ALA A 182 28.45 -14.75 1.81
C ALA A 182 28.32 -13.34 1.20
N PRO A 183 27.14 -12.96 0.69
CA PRO A 183 26.96 -11.62 0.13
C PRO A 183 27.26 -10.57 1.19
N GLU A 184 28.22 -9.71 0.91
CA GLU A 184 28.51 -8.54 1.74
C GLU A 184 27.25 -7.68 1.88
N PRO A 185 27.00 -7.12 3.07
CA PRO A 185 25.87 -6.24 3.28
C PRO A 185 26.00 -5.03 2.34
N VAL A 186 24.98 -4.82 1.51
CA VAL A 186 24.87 -3.64 0.64
C VAL A 186 25.07 -2.41 1.52
N THR A 187 26.18 -1.72 1.33
CA THR A 187 26.50 -0.47 2.04
C THR A 187 25.42 0.53 1.66
N LEU A 188 24.53 0.83 2.59
CA LEU A 188 23.54 1.88 2.43
C LEU A 188 24.29 3.17 2.10
N VAL A 189 24.01 3.75 0.94
CA VAL A 189 24.51 5.07 0.53
C VAL A 189 24.30 6.01 1.71
N ALA A 190 25.39 6.57 2.24
CA ALA A 190 25.33 7.50 3.35
C ALA A 190 24.39 8.66 2.96
N ALA A 191 23.38 8.92 3.80
CA ALA A 191 22.49 10.06 3.61
C ALA A 191 23.32 11.35 3.53
N PRO A 192 22.95 12.33 2.69
CA PRO A 192 23.66 13.60 2.60
C PRO A 192 23.79 14.24 3.99
N ALA A 193 24.96 14.78 4.29
CA ALA A 193 25.38 15.27 5.60
C ALA A 193 24.60 16.48 6.19
N GLU A 194 23.54 16.95 5.49
CA GLU A 194 22.75 18.13 5.89
C GLU A 194 21.28 17.86 6.13
N VAL A 195 20.88 16.60 6.28
CA VAL A 195 19.51 16.27 6.69
C VAL A 195 19.44 16.45 8.21
N GLY A 196 18.58 17.37 8.68
CA GLY A 196 18.37 17.66 10.10
C GLY A 196 18.08 16.38 10.93
N GLU A 197 17.67 16.50 12.19
CA GLU A 197 17.43 15.37 13.08
C GLU A 197 16.55 14.27 12.44
N VAL A 198 17.10 13.08 12.23
CA VAL A 198 16.43 11.95 11.60
C VAL A 198 16.09 10.90 12.65
N THR A 199 14.81 10.61 12.83
CA THR A 199 14.36 9.52 13.70
C THR A 199 14.28 8.22 12.89
N ARG A 200 15.08 7.22 13.25
CA ARG A 200 15.06 5.88 12.65
C ARG A 200 14.12 4.96 13.46
N LYS A 201 13.04 4.48 12.83
CA LYS A 201 12.12 3.51 13.42
C LYS A 201 12.06 2.25 12.55
N ARG A 202 12.29 1.09 13.15
CA ARG A 202 12.16 -0.22 12.46
C ARG A 202 10.69 -0.50 12.15
N MET A 203 10.41 -1.06 10.97
CA MET A 203 9.05 -1.49 10.61
C MET A 203 8.67 -2.74 11.41
N SER A 204 7.40 -2.82 11.86
CA SER A 204 6.83 -4.06 12.41
C SER A 204 6.79 -5.16 11.35
N MET A 205 6.71 -6.42 11.78
CA MET A 205 6.57 -7.59 10.89
C MET A 205 5.40 -7.44 9.93
N MET A 206 4.21 -7.11 10.47
CA MET A 206 3.02 -6.88 9.67
C MET A 206 3.28 -5.82 8.59
N ARG A 207 3.93 -4.70 8.94
CA ARG A 207 4.23 -3.63 7.96
C ARG A 207 5.20 -4.10 6.88
N ARG A 208 6.20 -4.95 7.22
CA ARG A 208 7.12 -5.54 6.23
C ARG A 208 6.39 -6.51 5.30
N THR A 209 5.53 -7.38 5.83
CA THR A 209 4.71 -8.31 5.03
C THR A 209 3.79 -7.54 4.08
N ILE A 210 3.11 -6.49 4.54
CA ILE A 210 2.29 -5.62 3.70
C ILE A 210 3.14 -4.96 2.61
N ALA A 211 4.30 -4.41 2.95
CA ALA A 211 5.19 -3.75 1.97
C ALA A 211 5.63 -4.72 0.88
N ASN A 212 6.08 -5.93 1.25
CA ASN A 212 6.48 -6.95 0.29
C ASN A 212 5.31 -7.36 -0.62
N ARG A 213 4.11 -7.62 -0.07
CA ARG A 213 2.93 -7.98 -0.86
C ARG A 213 2.51 -6.90 -1.84
N LEU A 214 2.56 -5.63 -1.44
CA LEU A 214 2.20 -4.51 -2.32
C LEU A 214 3.20 -4.35 -3.47
N VAL A 215 4.50 -4.47 -3.18
CA VAL A 215 5.56 -4.41 -4.20
C VAL A 215 5.44 -5.60 -5.16
N SER A 216 5.27 -6.83 -4.65
CA SER A 216 5.06 -8.03 -5.46
C SER A 216 3.85 -7.87 -6.39
N ALA A 217 2.70 -7.41 -5.87
CA ALA A 217 1.51 -7.18 -6.66
C ALA A 217 1.76 -6.24 -7.85
N GLN A 218 2.52 -5.16 -7.65
CA GLN A 218 2.86 -4.21 -8.73
C GLN A 218 3.81 -4.78 -9.77
N HIS A 219 4.71 -5.69 -9.38
CA HIS A 219 5.66 -6.33 -10.30
C HIS A 219 5.06 -7.50 -11.06
N GLU A 220 4.09 -8.21 -10.48
CA GLU A 220 3.51 -9.42 -11.06
C GLU A 220 2.36 -9.15 -12.04
N ALA A 221 1.72 -7.98 -11.98
CA ALA A 221 0.56 -7.63 -12.80
C ALA A 221 0.83 -6.45 -13.73
N ALA A 222 0.32 -6.51 -14.95
CA ALA A 222 0.28 -5.35 -15.87
C ALA A 222 -0.91 -4.45 -15.50
N MET A 223 -0.79 -3.72 -14.39
CA MET A 223 -1.89 -2.92 -13.87
C MET A 223 -2.21 -1.72 -14.77
N LEU A 224 -3.48 -1.60 -15.16
CA LEU A 224 -4.03 -0.42 -15.79
C LEU A 224 -5.26 0.04 -15.01
N THR A 225 -5.49 1.35 -14.94
CA THR A 225 -6.66 1.90 -14.26
C THR A 225 -7.50 2.72 -15.23
N THR A 226 -8.79 2.41 -15.32
CA THR A 226 -9.78 3.22 -16.02
C THR A 226 -10.62 3.99 -14.99
N PHE A 227 -11.00 5.22 -15.36
CA PHE A 227 -11.79 6.10 -14.50
C PHE A 227 -13.14 6.38 -15.15
N ASN A 228 -14.16 6.41 -14.30
CA ASN A 228 -15.51 6.80 -14.67
C ASN A 228 -16.11 7.70 -13.60
N GLU A 229 -17.08 8.52 -13.98
CA GLU A 229 -17.85 9.36 -13.06
C GLU A 229 -19.27 8.79 -12.89
N ALA A 230 -19.72 8.69 -11.64
CA ALA A 230 -21.08 8.26 -11.31
C ALA A 230 -21.88 9.42 -10.73
N ASP A 231 -23.06 9.69 -11.30
CA ASP A 231 -24.06 10.56 -10.68
C ASP A 231 -24.77 9.81 -9.55
N MET A 232 -24.51 10.24 -8.33
CA MET A 232 -25.01 9.60 -7.10
C MET A 232 -26.42 10.08 -6.70
N SER A 233 -27.05 10.99 -7.45
CA SER A 233 -28.34 11.61 -7.09
C SER A 233 -29.41 10.58 -6.82
N GLN A 234 -29.62 9.63 -7.74
CA GLN A 234 -30.67 8.61 -7.60
C GLN A 234 -30.42 7.67 -6.42
N ILE A 235 -29.15 7.29 -6.19
CA ILE A 235 -28.78 6.40 -5.07
C ILE A 235 -28.96 7.12 -3.73
N ILE A 236 -28.62 8.41 -3.66
CA ILE A 236 -28.82 9.23 -2.45
C ILE A 236 -30.30 9.37 -2.15
N ASP A 237 -31.11 9.66 -3.15
CA ASP A 237 -32.57 9.81 -3.01
C ASP A 237 -33.25 8.49 -2.64
N LEU A 238 -32.85 7.38 -3.25
CA LEU A 238 -33.32 6.04 -2.87
C LEU A 238 -33.02 5.76 -1.38
N ARG A 239 -31.78 5.98 -0.95
CA ARG A 239 -31.40 5.80 0.46
C ARG A 239 -32.25 6.68 1.39
N LYS A 240 -32.42 7.96 1.06
CA LYS A 240 -33.27 8.87 1.88
C LYS A 240 -34.70 8.35 2.02
N LYS A 241 -35.30 7.84 0.95
CA LYS A 241 -36.66 7.32 0.95
C LYS A 241 -36.82 6.03 1.74
N CYS A 242 -35.89 5.08 1.57
CA CYS A 242 -36.03 3.73 2.13
C CYS A 242 -35.33 3.55 3.49
N GLN A 243 -34.48 4.47 3.93
CA GLN A 243 -33.61 4.28 5.08
C GLN A 243 -34.37 3.95 6.38
N LYS A 244 -35.49 4.62 6.66
CA LYS A 244 -36.26 4.41 7.88
C LYS A 244 -36.85 2.99 7.93
N GLU A 245 -37.57 2.61 6.89
CA GLU A 245 -38.18 1.29 6.74
C GLU A 245 -37.12 0.17 6.73
N PHE A 246 -36.01 0.41 6.06
CA PHE A 246 -34.89 -0.55 5.98
C PHE A 246 -34.28 -0.82 7.35
N VAL A 247 -34.09 0.22 8.20
CA VAL A 247 -33.59 0.06 9.57
C VAL A 247 -34.62 -0.66 10.43
N GLU A 248 -35.91 -0.31 10.34
CA GLU A 248 -36.98 -0.94 11.10
C GLU A 248 -37.11 -2.44 10.77
N THR A 249 -36.95 -2.80 9.50
CA THR A 249 -37.10 -4.19 9.03
C THR A 249 -35.85 -5.04 9.26
N HIS A 250 -34.66 -4.49 9.04
CA HIS A 250 -33.43 -5.26 8.99
C HIS A 250 -32.45 -5.01 10.13
N GLY A 251 -32.68 -3.96 10.95
CA GLY A 251 -31.83 -3.58 12.09
C GLY A 251 -30.49 -2.95 11.70
N VAL A 252 -30.26 -2.67 10.42
CA VAL A 252 -29.02 -2.08 9.90
C VAL A 252 -29.33 -0.92 8.97
N LYS A 253 -28.39 0.03 8.82
CA LYS A 253 -28.54 1.13 7.87
C LYS A 253 -28.22 0.65 6.46
N LEU A 254 -28.94 1.12 5.46
CA LEU A 254 -28.60 0.94 4.05
C LEU A 254 -27.39 1.83 3.72
N GLY A 255 -26.22 1.23 3.56
CA GLY A 255 -24.99 1.90 3.16
C GLY A 255 -24.86 2.04 1.65
N PHE A 256 -23.81 2.73 1.20
CA PHE A 256 -23.44 2.71 -0.23
C PHE A 256 -22.76 1.39 -0.61
N MET A 257 -22.05 0.77 0.35
CA MET A 257 -21.20 -0.39 0.06
C MET A 257 -22.01 -1.57 -0.46
N SER A 258 -23.13 -1.91 0.14
CA SER A 258 -23.99 -3.01 -0.35
C SER A 258 -24.51 -2.77 -1.77
N LEU A 259 -24.83 -1.52 -2.12
CA LEU A 259 -25.27 -1.16 -3.46
C LEU A 259 -24.14 -1.32 -4.48
N PHE A 260 -22.92 -0.89 -4.13
CA PHE A 260 -21.74 -1.08 -4.99
C PHE A 260 -21.35 -2.55 -5.11
N VAL A 261 -21.42 -3.34 -4.03
CA VAL A 261 -21.20 -4.79 -4.09
C VAL A 261 -22.18 -5.44 -5.08
N LYS A 262 -23.47 -5.11 -5.01
CA LYS A 262 -24.45 -5.65 -5.97
C LYS A 262 -24.24 -5.17 -7.40
N ALA A 263 -23.81 -3.92 -7.61
CA ALA A 263 -23.47 -3.42 -8.93
C ALA A 263 -22.26 -4.15 -9.52
N VAL A 264 -21.21 -4.34 -8.70
CA VAL A 264 -20.00 -5.13 -9.06
C VAL A 264 -20.38 -6.57 -9.40
N VAL A 265 -21.14 -7.25 -8.55
CA VAL A 265 -21.63 -8.62 -8.82
C VAL A 265 -22.33 -8.72 -10.18
N ARG A 266 -23.17 -7.75 -10.49
CA ARG A 266 -23.87 -7.72 -11.80
C ARG A 266 -22.88 -7.50 -12.95
N ALA A 267 -21.91 -6.61 -12.79
CA ALA A 267 -20.88 -6.35 -13.80
C ALA A 267 -20.00 -7.58 -14.05
N LEU A 268 -19.54 -8.26 -12.98
CA LEU A 268 -18.72 -9.46 -13.09
C LEU A 268 -19.43 -10.63 -13.79
N LYS A 269 -20.75 -10.72 -13.68
CA LYS A 269 -21.56 -11.70 -14.43
C LYS A 269 -21.63 -11.40 -15.93
N VAL A 270 -21.51 -10.13 -16.31
CA VAL A 270 -21.54 -9.69 -17.72
C VAL A 270 -20.14 -9.76 -18.33
N VAL A 271 -19.10 -9.47 -17.53
CA VAL A 271 -17.68 -9.45 -17.97
C VAL A 271 -16.87 -10.38 -17.08
N PRO A 272 -16.91 -11.70 -17.33
CA PRO A 272 -16.31 -12.71 -16.45
C PRO A 272 -14.78 -12.64 -16.38
N ASN A 273 -14.09 -12.07 -17.39
CA ASN A 273 -12.63 -11.90 -17.37
C ASN A 273 -12.14 -10.98 -16.24
N VAL A 274 -12.99 -10.08 -15.75
CA VAL A 274 -12.67 -9.23 -14.58
C VAL A 274 -12.80 -9.99 -13.27
N ASN A 275 -13.49 -11.15 -13.28
CA ASN A 275 -13.63 -12.07 -12.14
C ASN A 275 -12.76 -13.31 -12.34
N ALA A 276 -11.48 -13.11 -12.60
CA ALA A 276 -10.54 -14.18 -12.95
C ALA A 276 -9.19 -14.02 -12.24
N ALA A 277 -8.33 -15.00 -12.39
CA ALA A 277 -6.93 -14.97 -11.97
C ALA A 277 -6.04 -15.65 -13.00
N ILE A 278 -4.73 -15.38 -12.96
CA ILE A 278 -3.73 -16.09 -13.76
C ILE A 278 -3.09 -17.18 -12.90
N ASP A 279 -3.01 -18.39 -13.44
CA ASP A 279 -2.26 -19.51 -12.87
C ASP A 279 -1.29 -20.05 -13.94
N GLY A 280 -0.04 -19.67 -13.84
CA GLY A 280 0.96 -19.98 -14.88
C GLY A 280 0.57 -19.41 -16.25
N THR A 281 0.15 -20.28 -17.18
CA THR A 281 -0.33 -19.93 -18.53
C THR A 281 -1.86 -19.95 -18.65
N ASP A 282 -2.56 -20.32 -17.59
CA ASP A 282 -4.00 -20.53 -17.61
C ASP A 282 -4.75 -19.36 -16.98
N ILE A 283 -5.96 -19.11 -17.46
CA ILE A 283 -6.90 -18.15 -16.87
C ILE A 283 -7.94 -18.92 -16.07
N LEU A 284 -7.98 -18.68 -14.76
CA LEU A 284 -8.98 -19.23 -13.87
C LEU A 284 -10.17 -18.27 -13.78
N GLN A 285 -11.28 -18.57 -14.45
CA GLN A 285 -12.51 -17.79 -14.32
C GLN A 285 -13.36 -18.28 -13.15
N TYR A 286 -13.70 -17.37 -12.23
CA TYR A 286 -14.55 -17.68 -11.08
C TYR A 286 -16.02 -17.51 -11.42
N HIS A 287 -16.83 -18.51 -11.11
CA HIS A 287 -18.30 -18.44 -11.28
C HIS A 287 -18.98 -17.81 -10.07
N GLN A 288 -18.38 -17.91 -8.89
CA GLN A 288 -18.83 -17.26 -7.66
C GLN A 288 -18.31 -15.82 -7.60
N GLN A 289 -19.05 -14.94 -6.94
CA GLN A 289 -18.62 -13.56 -6.68
C GLN A 289 -18.36 -13.41 -5.18
N HIS A 290 -17.10 -13.59 -4.80
CA HIS A 290 -16.60 -13.40 -3.45
C HIS A 290 -15.91 -12.02 -3.39
N ILE A 291 -16.56 -11.04 -2.78
CA ILE A 291 -16.13 -9.64 -2.85
C ILE A 291 -15.35 -9.26 -1.61
N GLY A 292 -14.06 -8.97 -1.79
CA GLY A 292 -13.22 -8.35 -0.77
C GLY A 292 -13.62 -6.90 -0.54
N VAL A 293 -13.81 -6.51 0.71
CA VAL A 293 -14.13 -5.12 1.08
C VAL A 293 -13.03 -4.57 1.96
N ALA A 294 -12.31 -3.55 1.48
CA ALA A 294 -11.21 -2.96 2.23
C ALA A 294 -11.71 -2.19 3.46
N ILE A 295 -11.22 -2.57 4.63
CA ILE A 295 -11.54 -1.95 5.93
C ILE A 295 -10.26 -1.43 6.56
N SER A 296 -10.25 -0.15 6.92
CA SER A 296 -9.13 0.47 7.63
C SER A 296 -9.24 0.23 9.13
N THR A 297 -8.12 -0.17 9.74
CA THR A 297 -7.96 -0.33 11.19
C THR A 297 -6.74 0.46 11.66
N GLU A 298 -6.59 0.64 12.97
CA GLU A 298 -5.39 1.27 13.55
C GLU A 298 -4.09 0.51 13.23
N LYS A 299 -4.18 -0.81 13.08
CA LYS A 299 -3.05 -1.69 12.73
C LYS A 299 -2.73 -1.72 11.24
N GLY A 300 -3.65 -1.26 10.37
CA GLY A 300 -3.49 -1.23 8.91
C GLY A 300 -4.78 -1.54 8.17
N LEU A 301 -4.65 -1.77 6.85
CA LEU A 301 -5.75 -2.12 5.97
C LEU A 301 -5.92 -3.65 5.92
N VAL A 302 -7.14 -4.13 6.09
CA VAL A 302 -7.52 -5.54 5.90
C VAL A 302 -8.63 -5.64 4.87
N VAL A 303 -8.71 -6.77 4.15
CA VAL A 303 -9.68 -6.97 3.07
C VAL A 303 -10.46 -8.26 3.31
N PRO A 304 -11.42 -8.26 4.26
CA PRO A 304 -12.29 -9.41 4.48
C PRO A 304 -13.21 -9.64 3.27
N VAL A 305 -13.62 -10.90 3.10
CA VAL A 305 -14.32 -11.38 1.92
C VAL A 305 -15.79 -11.66 2.22
N VAL A 306 -16.69 -10.91 1.61
CA VAL A 306 -18.12 -11.19 1.58
C VAL A 306 -18.34 -12.31 0.56
N ARG A 307 -18.56 -13.53 1.06
CA ARG A 307 -18.71 -14.73 0.23
C ARG A 307 -20.08 -14.78 -0.41
N ASP A 308 -20.16 -15.36 -1.61
CA ASP A 308 -21.40 -15.56 -2.37
C ASP A 308 -22.28 -14.29 -2.42
N ALA A 309 -21.65 -13.14 -2.66
CA ALA A 309 -22.29 -11.82 -2.61
C ALA A 309 -23.46 -11.69 -3.60
N ASP A 310 -23.51 -12.54 -4.61
CA ASP A 310 -24.62 -12.62 -5.56
C ASP A 310 -25.91 -13.15 -4.92
N ASN A 311 -25.81 -14.07 -3.97
CA ASN A 311 -26.93 -14.69 -3.27
C ASN A 311 -27.43 -13.87 -2.08
N LEU A 312 -26.60 -12.95 -1.55
CA LEU A 312 -26.95 -12.14 -0.38
C LEU A 312 -27.86 -10.96 -0.75
N SER A 313 -28.78 -10.60 0.13
CA SER A 313 -29.53 -9.35 0.07
C SER A 313 -28.66 -8.15 0.45
N LEU A 314 -29.13 -6.91 0.18
CA LEU A 314 -28.44 -5.69 0.62
C LEU A 314 -28.23 -5.65 2.14
N ALA A 315 -29.24 -6.12 2.90
CA ALA A 315 -29.18 -6.13 4.36
C ALA A 315 -28.14 -7.14 4.89
N GLU A 316 -28.05 -8.32 4.28
CA GLU A 316 -27.05 -9.33 4.65
C GLU A 316 -25.64 -8.87 4.33
N ILE A 317 -25.41 -8.21 3.20
CA ILE A 317 -24.12 -7.60 2.84
C ILE A 317 -23.71 -6.54 3.89
N GLU A 318 -24.63 -5.62 4.25
CA GLU A 318 -24.34 -4.59 5.28
C GLU A 318 -24.01 -5.24 6.63
N LYS A 319 -24.77 -6.27 7.05
CA LYS A 319 -24.49 -7.02 8.29
C LYS A 319 -23.14 -7.69 8.26
N ALA A 320 -22.78 -8.33 7.15
CA ALA A 320 -21.48 -8.98 6.97
C ALA A 320 -20.33 -7.96 7.08
N ILE A 321 -20.45 -6.80 6.42
CA ILE A 321 -19.44 -5.74 6.47
C ILE A 321 -19.27 -5.19 7.89
N ILE A 322 -20.38 -4.97 8.62
CA ILE A 322 -20.35 -4.50 10.01
C ILE A 322 -19.64 -5.54 10.89
N ALA A 323 -20.01 -6.83 10.78
CA ALA A 323 -19.39 -7.91 11.54
C ALA A 323 -17.88 -8.00 11.28
N TYR A 324 -17.46 -7.89 10.02
CA TYR A 324 -16.04 -7.86 9.68
C TYR A 324 -15.32 -6.62 10.22
N ALA A 325 -15.97 -5.45 10.21
CA ALA A 325 -15.40 -4.24 10.79
C ALA A 325 -15.21 -4.36 12.31
N GLU A 326 -16.13 -5.03 13.03
CA GLU A 326 -16.02 -5.32 14.44
C GLU A 326 -14.90 -6.32 14.75
N LYS A 327 -14.83 -7.43 14.00
CA LYS A 327 -13.74 -8.41 14.08
C LYS A 327 -12.37 -7.76 13.82
N ALA A 328 -12.28 -6.91 12.81
CA ALA A 328 -11.03 -6.23 12.45
C ALA A 328 -10.54 -5.26 13.53
N ARG A 329 -11.46 -4.49 14.15
CA ARG A 329 -11.12 -3.57 15.25
C ARG A 329 -10.73 -4.30 16.52
N SER A 330 -11.40 -5.41 16.83
CA SER A 330 -11.06 -6.25 18.00
C SER A 330 -9.83 -7.13 17.79
N GLY A 331 -9.26 -7.17 16.57
CA GLY A 331 -8.11 -8.02 16.24
C GLY A 331 -8.45 -9.51 16.08
N ASN A 332 -9.73 -9.86 16.01
CA ASN A 332 -10.22 -11.25 15.94
C ASN A 332 -10.61 -11.67 14.51
N ILE A 333 -9.93 -11.13 13.51
CA ILE A 333 -10.17 -11.49 12.11
C ILE A 333 -9.39 -12.76 11.77
N ASP A 334 -10.05 -13.77 11.24
CA ASP A 334 -9.45 -15.04 10.89
C ASP A 334 -8.83 -15.01 9.49
N LEU A 335 -7.84 -15.86 9.24
CA LEU A 335 -7.24 -16.00 7.91
C LEU A 335 -8.30 -16.40 6.86
N ASN A 336 -9.26 -17.24 7.25
CA ASN A 336 -10.37 -17.63 6.38
C ASN A 336 -11.26 -16.45 5.99
N ASP A 337 -11.38 -15.41 6.84
CA ASP A 337 -12.14 -14.21 6.52
C ASP A 337 -11.44 -13.37 5.42
N LEU A 338 -10.11 -13.53 5.23
CA LEU A 338 -9.27 -12.74 4.34
C LEU A 338 -8.89 -13.43 3.03
N THR A 339 -9.24 -14.71 2.86
CA THR A 339 -8.84 -15.53 1.70
C THR A 339 -10.01 -15.87 0.80
N GLY A 340 -9.72 -16.22 -0.47
CA GLY A 340 -10.72 -16.70 -1.42
C GLY A 340 -11.61 -15.61 -2.03
N GLY A 341 -11.23 -14.33 -1.90
CA GLY A 341 -11.90 -13.25 -2.63
C GLY A 341 -11.57 -13.30 -4.13
N THR A 342 -12.55 -13.03 -4.98
CA THR A 342 -12.37 -13.05 -6.44
C THR A 342 -12.28 -11.63 -7.06
N PHE A 343 -12.75 -10.63 -6.34
CA PHE A 343 -12.69 -9.21 -6.71
C PHE A 343 -12.67 -8.37 -5.44
N SER A 344 -12.11 -7.16 -5.48
CA SER A 344 -12.05 -6.27 -4.30
C SER A 344 -12.70 -4.91 -4.55
N ILE A 345 -13.24 -4.32 -3.47
CA ILE A 345 -13.73 -2.93 -3.45
C ILE A 345 -12.99 -2.19 -2.34
N THR A 346 -12.46 -1.01 -2.66
CA THR A 346 -11.84 -0.10 -1.69
C THR A 346 -12.51 1.27 -1.73
N ASN A 347 -12.61 1.92 -0.56
CA ASN A 347 -13.24 3.24 -0.45
C ASN A 347 -12.29 4.26 0.15
N GLY A 348 -11.60 5.03 -0.71
CA GLY A 348 -10.77 6.17 -0.32
C GLY A 348 -11.55 7.43 0.01
N GLY A 349 -12.83 7.49 -0.37
CA GLY A 349 -13.69 8.67 -0.18
C GLY A 349 -13.95 9.02 1.27
N ILE A 350 -13.91 8.04 2.18
CA ILE A 350 -14.02 8.26 3.62
C ILE A 350 -12.85 9.09 4.20
N PHE A 351 -11.72 9.11 3.50
CA PHE A 351 -10.53 9.90 3.84
C PHE A 351 -10.44 11.21 3.02
N GLY A 352 -11.45 11.51 2.20
CA GLY A 352 -11.49 12.69 1.34
C GLY A 352 -10.78 12.54 0.00
N SER A 353 -10.32 11.34 -0.38
CA SER A 353 -9.69 11.12 -1.69
C SER A 353 -10.66 11.40 -2.83
N MET A 354 -10.27 12.28 -3.74
CA MET A 354 -11.03 12.59 -4.95
C MET A 354 -10.85 11.50 -6.02
N MET A 355 -9.64 10.99 -6.18
CA MET A 355 -9.26 9.98 -7.16
C MET A 355 -7.94 9.32 -6.76
N SER A 356 -7.83 8.01 -6.97
CA SER A 356 -6.62 7.23 -6.77
C SER A 356 -6.63 5.98 -7.66
N THR A 357 -5.47 5.40 -7.90
CA THR A 357 -5.27 4.15 -8.62
C THR A 357 -5.06 3.03 -7.60
N PRO A 358 -6.09 2.22 -7.25
CA PRO A 358 -5.93 1.16 -6.28
C PRO A 358 -4.99 0.06 -6.79
N ILE A 359 -4.22 -0.54 -5.89
CA ILE A 359 -3.34 -1.68 -6.19
C ILE A 359 -4.18 -2.97 -6.11
N LEU A 360 -3.98 -3.89 -7.05
CA LEU A 360 -4.65 -5.20 -7.05
C LEU A 360 -4.33 -5.98 -5.77
N ASN A 361 -5.26 -6.83 -5.38
CA ASN A 361 -5.09 -7.80 -4.30
C ASN A 361 -4.89 -9.20 -4.90
N PRO A 362 -3.65 -9.65 -5.16
CA PRO A 362 -3.40 -10.92 -5.82
C PRO A 362 -4.09 -12.10 -5.10
N PRO A 363 -4.56 -13.11 -5.87
CA PRO A 363 -4.43 -13.31 -7.32
C PRO A 363 -5.54 -12.66 -8.16
N GLN A 364 -6.35 -11.75 -7.61
CA GLN A 364 -7.48 -11.10 -8.27
C GLN A 364 -7.04 -10.25 -9.47
N SER A 365 -7.84 -10.26 -10.54
CA SER A 365 -7.61 -9.46 -11.74
C SER A 365 -8.26 -8.09 -11.73
N GLY A 366 -9.05 -7.75 -10.70
CA GLY A 366 -9.75 -6.48 -10.63
C GLY A 366 -9.98 -5.95 -9.21
N ILE A 367 -9.95 -4.62 -9.08
CA ILE A 367 -10.32 -3.89 -7.86
C ILE A 367 -11.01 -2.58 -8.21
N LEU A 368 -12.14 -2.30 -7.57
CA LEU A 368 -12.87 -1.04 -7.70
C LEU A 368 -12.53 -0.09 -6.57
N GLY A 369 -12.01 1.10 -6.93
CA GLY A 369 -11.85 2.23 -6.03
C GLY A 369 -13.04 3.16 -6.05
N MET A 370 -13.61 3.42 -4.87
CA MET A 370 -14.63 4.42 -4.65
C MET A 370 -14.00 5.67 -4.02
N HIS A 371 -14.53 6.84 -4.33
CA HIS A 371 -13.97 8.11 -3.88
C HIS A 371 -15.03 9.01 -3.23
N THR A 372 -14.62 10.21 -2.83
CA THR A 372 -15.54 11.16 -2.21
C THR A 372 -16.64 11.61 -3.16
N ILE A 373 -17.85 11.80 -2.61
CA ILE A 373 -18.96 12.39 -3.35
C ILE A 373 -18.82 13.90 -3.24
N GLN A 374 -18.76 14.58 -4.37
CA GLN A 374 -18.63 16.03 -4.45
C GLN A 374 -19.75 16.62 -5.31
N GLU A 375 -20.32 17.75 -4.87
CA GLU A 375 -21.23 18.51 -5.72
C GLU A 375 -20.42 19.21 -6.81
N ARG A 376 -20.70 18.84 -8.07
CA ARG A 376 -19.97 19.34 -9.24
C ARG A 376 -20.92 19.81 -10.32
N PRO A 377 -20.57 20.88 -11.05
CA PRO A 377 -21.31 21.27 -12.25
C PRO A 377 -21.10 20.22 -13.34
N VAL A 378 -22.19 19.70 -13.88
CA VAL A 378 -22.19 18.75 -15.00
C VAL A 378 -23.11 19.24 -16.11
N ALA A 379 -22.75 18.94 -17.35
CA ALA A 379 -23.61 19.23 -18.50
C ALA A 379 -24.63 18.10 -18.67
N LEU A 380 -25.91 18.39 -18.52
CA LEU A 380 -26.99 17.46 -18.76
C LEU A 380 -28.04 18.11 -19.67
N ASN A 381 -28.33 17.48 -20.80
CA ASN A 381 -29.30 17.97 -21.80
C ASN A 381 -29.02 19.43 -22.23
N GLY A 382 -27.74 19.82 -22.38
CA GLY A 382 -27.34 21.16 -22.78
C GLY A 382 -27.41 22.23 -21.69
N GLN A 383 -27.69 21.84 -20.43
CA GLN A 383 -27.71 22.73 -19.27
C GLN A 383 -26.63 22.35 -18.27
N VAL A 384 -26.06 23.34 -17.58
CA VAL A 384 -25.12 23.11 -16.46
C VAL A 384 -25.94 22.98 -15.18
N ILE A 385 -25.87 21.83 -14.54
CA ILE A 385 -26.57 21.56 -13.27
C ILE A 385 -25.59 21.03 -12.23
N ILE A 386 -25.88 21.26 -10.96
CA ILE A 386 -25.09 20.70 -9.86
C ILE A 386 -25.57 19.29 -9.55
N ARG A 387 -24.64 18.34 -9.48
CA ARG A 387 -24.90 16.92 -9.15
C ARG A 387 -23.88 16.39 -8.16
N PRO A 388 -24.27 15.52 -7.24
CA PRO A 388 -23.34 14.77 -6.39
C PRO A 388 -22.64 13.70 -7.23
N MET A 389 -21.40 13.97 -7.62
CA MET A 389 -20.59 13.10 -8.47
C MET A 389 -19.57 12.31 -7.64
N MET A 390 -19.35 11.06 -8.01
CA MET A 390 -18.31 10.20 -7.45
C MET A 390 -17.41 9.71 -8.58
N ASN A 391 -16.09 9.85 -8.40
CA ASN A 391 -15.13 9.20 -9.29
C ASN A 391 -15.00 7.72 -8.89
N LEU A 392 -15.03 6.85 -9.88
CA LEU A 392 -14.77 5.42 -9.77
C LEU A 392 -13.51 5.10 -10.52
N ALA A 393 -12.64 4.26 -9.91
CA ALA A 393 -11.41 3.80 -10.50
C ALA A 393 -11.42 2.27 -10.53
N LEU A 394 -11.42 1.68 -11.71
CA LEU A 394 -11.25 0.24 -11.88
C LEU A 394 -9.80 -0.04 -12.27
N THR A 395 -9.01 -0.63 -11.35
CA THR A 395 -7.69 -1.17 -11.67
C THR A 395 -7.86 -2.66 -12.01
N TYR A 396 -7.18 -3.09 -13.06
CA TYR A 396 -7.25 -4.45 -13.56
C TYR A 396 -5.92 -4.92 -14.13
N ASP A 397 -5.75 -6.24 -14.23
CA ASP A 397 -4.60 -6.85 -14.89
C ASP A 397 -4.81 -6.88 -16.40
N HIS A 398 -4.09 -6.03 -17.12
CA HIS A 398 -4.24 -5.87 -18.58
C HIS A 398 -3.72 -7.06 -19.38
N ARG A 399 -3.16 -8.07 -18.71
CA ARG A 399 -2.81 -9.35 -19.37
C ARG A 399 -4.05 -10.18 -19.68
N ILE A 400 -5.17 -10.00 -18.98
CA ILE A 400 -6.43 -10.75 -19.16
C ILE A 400 -7.67 -9.88 -19.34
N VAL A 401 -7.61 -8.59 -19.03
CA VAL A 401 -8.74 -7.66 -19.16
C VAL A 401 -8.36 -6.53 -20.10
N ASP A 402 -9.08 -6.39 -21.20
CA ASP A 402 -8.90 -5.31 -22.15
C ASP A 402 -9.68 -4.04 -21.75
N GLY A 403 -9.26 -2.87 -22.31
CA GLY A 403 -9.90 -1.59 -22.02
C GLY A 403 -11.39 -1.58 -22.32
N ARG A 404 -11.87 -2.27 -23.37
CA ARG A 404 -13.29 -2.40 -23.69
C ARG A 404 -14.06 -3.15 -22.61
N GLU A 405 -13.46 -4.18 -22.03
CA GLU A 405 -14.06 -4.98 -20.95
C GLU A 405 -14.08 -4.20 -19.63
N ALA A 406 -13.04 -3.40 -19.39
CA ALA A 406 -12.90 -2.61 -18.17
C ALA A 406 -13.86 -1.42 -18.11
N VAL A 407 -14.13 -0.76 -19.25
CA VAL A 407 -15.07 0.38 -19.38
C VAL A 407 -16.51 -0.09 -19.46
#